data_404d103cc5805f600b69004b244b8d46
#
_entry.id   404d103cc5805f600b69004b244b8d46
#
_cell.length_a   1.000
_cell.length_b   1.000
_cell.length_c   1.000
_cell.angle_alpha   90.00
_cell.angle_beta   90.00
_cell.angle_gamma   90.00
#
_symmetry.space_group_name_H-M   'P 1'
#
loop_
_entity.id
_entity.type
_entity.pdbx_description
1 polymer ?
#
loop_
_entity_poly.entity_id
_entity_poly.type
_entity_poly.pdbx_seq_one_letter_code
_entity_poly.pdbx_strand_id
1 'polypeptide(L)'
;METGSTLSDIFSQLDVKMPYPPVSAKVNNKVEGLHYRVYNPKDIEYLDVTSASGSRAYTRTLFFVLCKAVHKLFPESNVVIDTPVSNGYYCDLRLGRPVTEADVDLIRSEMQSLVDRHLRIRRHQVPTDEAIRIFEDLGYKSKAMLLRTTGKLYTTYYDIEGFIDYFYGTMLVNTAQLTLFGLEKYYDGLLLRIPSRHDPTQLGALVRQDK
;
A
#
# COMPACT_ATOMS: atom_id res chain seq x y z
N MET A 1 -27.58 1.87 -12.19
CA MET A 1 -26.49 2.40 -11.34
C MET A 1 -26.45 3.91 -11.50
N GLU A 2 -26.20 4.61 -10.39
CA GLU A 2 -26.07 6.07 -10.45
C GLU A 2 -24.74 6.47 -11.13
N THR A 3 -24.79 7.52 -11.94
CA THR A 3 -23.60 8.09 -12.57
C THR A 3 -22.62 8.60 -11.52
N GLY A 4 -21.36 8.21 -11.60
CA GLY A 4 -20.33 8.57 -10.62
C GLY A 4 -20.18 7.61 -9.45
N SER A 5 -20.81 6.43 -9.50
CA SER A 5 -20.56 5.35 -8.54
C SER A 5 -19.11 4.91 -8.61
N THR A 6 -18.52 4.56 -7.47
CA THR A 6 -17.17 3.98 -7.44
C THR A 6 -17.18 2.51 -7.88
N LEU A 7 -16.03 1.98 -8.29
CA LEU A 7 -15.91 0.55 -8.59
C LEU A 7 -16.27 -0.31 -7.36
N SER A 8 -15.99 0.16 -6.15
CA SER A 8 -16.38 -0.50 -4.91
C SER A 8 -17.90 -0.55 -4.74
N ASP A 9 -18.60 0.57 -5.00
CA ASP A 9 -20.06 0.65 -4.93
C ASP A 9 -20.71 -0.25 -5.99
N ILE A 10 -20.17 -0.25 -7.19
CA ILE A 10 -20.63 -1.09 -8.31
C ILE A 10 -20.49 -2.58 -7.95
N PHE A 11 -19.34 -2.98 -7.41
CA PHE A 11 -19.12 -4.37 -7.01
C PHE A 11 -20.11 -4.82 -5.94
N SER A 12 -20.38 -3.98 -4.94
CA SER A 12 -21.33 -4.32 -3.87
C SER A 12 -22.80 -4.43 -4.34
N GLN A 13 -23.15 -3.81 -5.46
CA GLN A 13 -24.49 -3.87 -6.05
C GLN A 13 -24.67 -5.02 -7.05
N LEU A 14 -23.57 -5.57 -7.55
CA LEU A 14 -23.58 -6.65 -8.53
C LEU A 14 -23.25 -7.98 -7.83
N ASP A 15 -23.94 -9.05 -8.20
CA ASP A 15 -23.62 -10.41 -7.76
C ASP A 15 -22.41 -10.97 -8.54
N VAL A 16 -21.25 -10.30 -8.42
CA VAL A 16 -20.01 -10.74 -9.03
C VAL A 16 -19.33 -11.75 -8.12
N LYS A 17 -19.26 -13.00 -8.57
CA LYS A 17 -18.59 -14.08 -7.83
C LYS A 17 -17.10 -14.07 -8.16
N MET A 18 -16.26 -13.97 -7.13
CA MET A 18 -14.80 -14.06 -7.22
C MET A 18 -14.27 -14.98 -6.12
N PRO A 19 -13.12 -15.66 -6.35
CA PRO A 19 -12.47 -16.49 -5.33
C PRO A 19 -12.05 -15.68 -4.10
N TYR A 20 -11.60 -14.44 -4.31
CA TYR A 20 -11.17 -13.50 -3.27
C TYR A 20 -11.78 -12.12 -3.52
N PRO A 21 -11.94 -11.29 -2.47
CA PRO A 21 -12.45 -9.92 -2.62
C PRO A 21 -11.62 -9.10 -3.63
N PRO A 22 -12.27 -8.23 -4.42
CA PRO A 22 -11.55 -7.40 -5.37
C PRO A 22 -10.68 -6.37 -4.65
N VAL A 23 -9.50 -6.12 -5.20
CA VAL A 23 -8.54 -5.13 -4.70
C VAL A 23 -8.26 -4.02 -5.71
N SER A 24 -8.59 -4.26 -6.97
CA SER A 24 -8.52 -3.30 -8.07
C SER A 24 -9.42 -3.77 -9.22
N ALA A 25 -9.49 -3.01 -10.31
CA ALA A 25 -10.15 -3.46 -11.53
C ALA A 25 -9.44 -2.94 -12.77
N LYS A 26 -9.61 -3.61 -13.91
CA LYS A 26 -9.35 -3.02 -15.21
C LYS A 26 -10.60 -2.30 -15.68
N VAL A 27 -10.45 -1.06 -16.08
CA VAL A 27 -11.50 -0.25 -16.70
C VAL A 27 -11.03 0.05 -18.12
N ASN A 28 -11.68 -0.51 -19.13
CA ASN A 28 -11.24 -0.47 -20.52
C ASN A 28 -9.73 -0.83 -20.64
N ASN A 29 -9.32 -1.96 -20.07
CA ASN A 29 -7.95 -2.47 -20.01
C ASN A 29 -6.93 -1.66 -19.18
N LYS A 30 -7.32 -0.54 -18.57
CA LYS A 30 -6.44 0.23 -17.66
C LYS A 30 -6.71 -0.14 -16.21
N VAL A 31 -5.66 -0.45 -15.45
CA VAL A 31 -5.79 -0.81 -14.03
C VAL A 31 -6.09 0.45 -13.21
N GLU A 32 -7.22 0.40 -12.50
CA GLU A 32 -7.69 1.46 -11.60
C GLU A 32 -7.96 0.89 -10.20
N GLY A 33 -7.83 1.74 -9.18
CA GLY A 33 -8.22 1.36 -7.82
C GLY A 33 -9.73 1.41 -7.63
N LEU A 34 -10.25 0.71 -6.62
CA LEU A 34 -11.70 0.60 -6.38
C LEU A 34 -12.40 1.94 -6.04
N HIS A 35 -11.63 2.99 -5.77
CA HIS A 35 -12.14 4.38 -5.61
C HIS A 35 -12.46 5.07 -6.94
N TYR A 36 -12.07 4.49 -8.09
CA TYR A 36 -12.33 5.06 -9.41
C TYR A 36 -13.84 5.22 -9.64
N ARG A 37 -14.27 6.40 -10.14
CA ARG A 37 -15.67 6.71 -10.40
C ARG A 37 -16.01 6.51 -11.88
N VAL A 38 -17.12 5.81 -12.11
CA VAL A 38 -17.61 5.49 -13.46
C VAL A 38 -18.74 6.45 -13.83
N TYR A 39 -18.51 7.28 -14.86
CA TYR A 39 -19.47 8.27 -15.33
C TYR A 39 -20.16 7.85 -16.65
N ASN A 40 -19.53 6.97 -17.41
CA ASN A 40 -20.02 6.48 -18.69
C ASN A 40 -19.88 4.96 -18.75
N PRO A 41 -20.60 4.26 -19.63
CA PRO A 41 -20.44 2.82 -19.83
C PRO A 41 -18.98 2.43 -20.03
N LYS A 42 -18.50 1.43 -19.30
CA LYS A 42 -17.13 0.92 -19.32
C LYS A 42 -17.13 -0.60 -19.21
N ASP A 43 -16.14 -1.22 -19.82
CA ASP A 43 -15.81 -2.62 -19.55
C ASP A 43 -15.02 -2.69 -18.24
N ILE A 44 -15.52 -3.48 -17.29
CA ILE A 44 -14.92 -3.61 -15.96
C ILE A 44 -14.60 -5.09 -15.70
N GLU A 45 -13.32 -5.37 -15.44
CA GLU A 45 -12.82 -6.67 -14.97
C GLU A 45 -12.24 -6.49 -13.58
N TYR A 46 -12.90 -7.02 -12.55
CA TYR A 46 -12.38 -6.98 -11.18
C TYR A 46 -11.18 -7.89 -11.01
N LEU A 47 -10.22 -7.44 -10.22
CA LEU A 47 -8.95 -8.10 -9.96
C LEU A 47 -8.78 -8.31 -8.46
N ASP A 48 -8.57 -9.53 -8.04
CA ASP A 48 -8.23 -9.90 -6.67
C ASP A 48 -6.70 -9.93 -6.45
N VAL A 49 -6.29 -10.35 -5.25
CA VAL A 49 -4.89 -10.40 -4.83
C VAL A 49 -4.05 -11.45 -5.60
N THR A 50 -4.67 -12.44 -6.27
CA THR A 50 -3.96 -13.43 -7.09
C THR A 50 -3.46 -12.85 -8.40
N SER A 51 -4.11 -11.81 -8.92
CA SER A 51 -3.68 -11.11 -10.11
C SER A 51 -2.39 -10.32 -9.85
N ALA A 52 -1.54 -10.18 -10.88
CA ALA A 52 -0.30 -9.42 -10.75
C ALA A 52 -0.52 -7.97 -10.32
N SER A 53 -1.59 -7.33 -10.79
CA SER A 53 -1.92 -5.94 -10.45
C SER A 53 -2.53 -5.83 -9.06
N GLY A 54 -3.38 -6.76 -8.67
CA GLY A 54 -3.96 -6.83 -7.33
C GLY A 54 -2.89 -7.08 -6.27
N SER A 55 -2.00 -8.04 -6.51
CA SER A 55 -0.86 -8.29 -5.61
C SER A 55 0.01 -7.05 -5.42
N ARG A 56 0.29 -6.30 -6.50
CA ARG A 56 1.05 -5.03 -6.38
C ARG A 56 0.30 -3.95 -5.60
N ALA A 57 -1.02 -3.85 -5.77
CA ALA A 57 -1.83 -2.90 -4.99
C ALA A 57 -1.83 -3.26 -3.50
N TYR A 58 -1.98 -4.54 -3.18
CA TYR A 58 -1.90 -5.09 -1.82
C TYR A 58 -0.54 -4.78 -1.18
N THR A 59 0.54 -5.10 -1.87
CA THR A 59 1.92 -4.88 -1.40
C THR A 59 2.20 -3.40 -1.12
N ARG A 60 1.81 -2.49 -2.02
CA ARG A 60 1.97 -1.04 -1.79
C ARG A 60 1.20 -0.57 -0.57
N THR A 61 0.01 -1.11 -0.36
CA THR A 61 -0.79 -0.77 0.81
C THR A 61 -0.14 -1.27 2.10
N LEU A 62 0.45 -2.46 2.09
CA LEU A 62 1.27 -2.95 3.22
C LEU A 62 2.45 -2.02 3.50
N PHE A 63 3.15 -1.54 2.46
CA PHE A 63 4.23 -0.56 2.64
C PHE A 63 3.74 0.73 3.30
N PHE A 64 2.59 1.22 2.88
CA PHE A 64 2.00 2.44 3.44
C PHE A 64 1.62 2.26 4.91
N VAL A 65 1.00 1.13 5.26
CA VAL A 65 0.64 0.80 6.65
C VAL A 65 1.89 0.60 7.50
N LEU A 66 2.94 -0.05 6.98
CA LEU A 66 4.23 -0.17 7.65
C LEU A 66 4.86 1.21 7.92
N CYS A 67 4.91 2.08 6.90
CA CYS A 67 5.45 3.44 7.07
C CYS A 67 4.68 4.24 8.13
N LYS A 68 3.34 4.14 8.15
CA LYS A 68 2.50 4.78 9.18
C LYS A 68 2.78 4.23 10.57
N ALA A 69 2.88 2.90 10.72
CA ALA A 69 3.17 2.25 12.00
C ALA A 69 4.56 2.66 12.53
N VAL A 70 5.57 2.62 11.68
CA VAL A 70 6.94 3.03 12.05
C VAL A 70 6.99 4.51 12.38
N HIS A 71 6.37 5.39 11.60
CA HIS A 71 6.33 6.83 11.89
C HIS A 71 5.68 7.13 13.26
N LYS A 72 4.64 6.39 13.64
CA LYS A 72 3.99 6.54 14.96
C LYS A 72 4.90 6.09 16.10
N LEU A 73 5.59 4.95 15.94
CA LEU A 73 6.42 4.35 16.99
C LEU A 73 7.82 4.97 17.07
N PHE A 74 8.34 5.41 15.94
CA PHE A 74 9.70 5.94 15.77
C PHE A 74 9.66 7.19 14.88
N PRO A 75 9.21 8.35 15.38
CA PRO A 75 8.96 9.55 14.55
C PRO A 75 10.19 10.07 13.80
N GLU A 76 11.40 9.85 14.36
CA GLU A 76 12.67 10.31 13.76
C GLU A 76 13.22 9.33 12.72
N SER A 77 12.55 8.18 12.51
CA SER A 77 13.00 7.14 11.60
C SER A 77 12.48 7.35 10.18
N ASN A 78 13.12 6.69 9.22
CA ASN A 78 12.70 6.66 7.84
C ASN A 78 12.76 5.24 7.29
N VAL A 79 11.64 4.72 6.81
CA VAL A 79 11.57 3.38 6.23
C VAL A 79 12.08 3.42 4.81
N VAL A 80 13.12 2.65 4.53
CA VAL A 80 13.60 2.37 3.17
C VAL A 80 13.21 0.95 2.82
N ILE A 81 12.32 0.82 1.85
CA ILE A 81 11.91 -0.48 1.32
C ILE A 81 12.79 -0.74 0.12
N ASP A 82 13.70 -1.68 0.28
CA ASP A 82 14.77 -1.90 -0.68
C ASP A 82 14.43 -3.07 -1.63
N THR A 83 15.04 -4.20 -1.44
CA THR A 83 15.07 -5.27 -2.42
C THR A 83 14.03 -6.34 -2.11
N PRO A 84 13.34 -6.90 -3.12
CA PRO A 84 12.57 -8.13 -2.94
C PRO A 84 13.49 -9.26 -2.47
N VAL A 85 13.18 -9.86 -1.33
CA VAL A 85 13.93 -10.98 -0.76
C VAL A 85 12.94 -12.04 -0.30
N SER A 86 13.20 -13.29 -0.68
CA SER A 86 12.48 -14.44 -0.13
C SER A 86 10.95 -14.34 -0.15
N ASN A 87 10.37 -13.95 -1.30
CA ASN A 87 8.93 -13.70 -1.45
C ASN A 87 8.37 -12.65 -0.47
N GLY A 88 9.20 -11.69 -0.07
CA GLY A 88 8.88 -10.53 0.74
C GLY A 88 9.76 -9.35 0.37
N TYR A 89 9.89 -8.39 1.27
CA TYR A 89 10.68 -7.18 1.06
C TYR A 89 11.52 -6.86 2.30
N TYR A 90 12.82 -6.67 2.09
CA TYR A 90 13.69 -6.14 3.13
C TYR A 90 13.37 -4.67 3.35
N CYS A 91 13.21 -4.29 4.61
CA CYS A 91 12.93 -2.93 5.04
C CYS A 91 14.00 -2.48 6.06
N ASP A 92 14.74 -1.44 5.70
CA ASP A 92 15.64 -0.73 6.61
C ASP A 92 14.87 0.41 7.28
N LEU A 93 14.79 0.38 8.61
CA LEU A 93 14.04 1.36 9.39
C LEU A 93 14.86 2.60 9.76
N ARG A 94 16.15 2.59 9.52
CA ARG A 94 17.09 3.69 9.82
C ARG A 94 16.97 4.24 11.25
N LEU A 95 16.84 3.33 12.22
CA LEU A 95 16.71 3.69 13.64
C LEU A 95 18.02 4.21 14.27
N GLY A 96 19.13 4.24 13.53
CA GLY A 96 20.47 4.51 14.07
C GLY A 96 21.07 3.34 14.88
N ARG A 97 20.36 2.23 14.96
CA ARG A 97 20.76 0.96 15.56
C ARG A 97 20.10 -0.21 14.82
N PRO A 98 20.61 -1.44 14.95
CA PRO A 98 19.92 -2.63 14.45
C PRO A 98 18.50 -2.76 15.01
N VAL A 99 17.59 -3.27 14.20
CA VAL A 99 16.22 -3.61 14.59
C VAL A 99 16.25 -4.81 15.52
N THR A 100 15.52 -4.79 16.63
CA THR A 100 15.36 -5.90 17.58
C THR A 100 14.07 -6.68 17.31
N GLU A 101 13.96 -7.89 17.87
CA GLU A 101 12.70 -8.66 17.83
C GLU A 101 11.55 -7.89 18.49
N ALA A 102 11.81 -7.19 19.59
CA ALA A 102 10.83 -6.37 20.28
C ALA A 102 10.31 -5.22 19.40
N ASP A 103 11.18 -4.58 18.59
CA ASP A 103 10.76 -3.56 17.63
C ASP A 103 9.82 -4.17 16.57
N VAL A 104 10.16 -5.36 16.05
CA VAL A 104 9.34 -6.06 15.06
C VAL A 104 7.96 -6.40 15.64
N ASP A 105 7.89 -6.87 16.88
CA ASP A 105 6.63 -7.19 17.56
C ASP A 105 5.76 -5.95 17.80
N LEU A 106 6.37 -4.83 18.19
CA LEU A 106 5.68 -3.54 18.33
C LEU A 106 5.12 -3.06 17.00
N ILE A 107 5.92 -3.10 15.94
CA ILE A 107 5.49 -2.66 14.60
C ILE A 107 4.39 -3.57 14.09
N ARG A 108 4.52 -4.90 14.26
CA ARG A 108 3.49 -5.87 13.86
C ARG A 108 2.17 -5.59 14.56
N SER A 109 2.21 -5.36 15.87
CA SER A 109 1.03 -5.06 16.68
C SER A 109 0.36 -3.76 16.25
N GLU A 110 1.13 -2.71 15.95
CA GLU A 110 0.59 -1.45 15.46
C GLU A 110 0.00 -1.61 14.05
N MET A 111 0.66 -2.32 13.14
CA MET A 111 0.11 -2.61 11.82
C MET A 111 -1.21 -3.38 11.92
N GLN A 112 -1.29 -4.40 12.79
CA GLN A 112 -2.53 -5.15 13.02
C GLN A 112 -3.63 -4.24 13.57
N SER A 113 -3.31 -3.37 14.53
CA SER A 113 -4.25 -2.37 15.04
C SER A 113 -4.80 -1.45 13.93
N LEU A 114 -3.95 -1.01 13.01
CA LEU A 114 -4.38 -0.20 11.85
C LEU A 114 -5.31 -0.98 10.92
N VAL A 115 -5.08 -2.27 10.74
CA VAL A 115 -5.95 -3.16 9.94
C VAL A 115 -7.30 -3.37 10.64
N ASP A 116 -7.30 -3.68 11.93
CA ASP A 116 -8.51 -3.98 12.71
C ASP A 116 -9.44 -2.77 12.87
N ARG A 117 -8.90 -1.57 12.76
CA ARG A 117 -9.66 -0.32 12.78
C ARG A 117 -10.39 -0.03 11.46
N HIS A 118 -10.19 -0.82 10.42
CA HIS A 118 -10.85 -0.69 9.11
C HIS A 118 -10.75 0.72 8.52
N LEU A 119 -9.55 1.28 8.52
CA LEU A 119 -9.30 2.67 8.14
C LEU A 119 -9.45 2.87 6.63
N ARG A 120 -10.13 3.93 6.26
CA ARG A 120 -10.26 4.33 4.86
C ARG A 120 -8.93 4.89 4.36
N ILE A 121 -8.48 4.40 3.21
CA ILE A 121 -7.32 4.93 2.48
C ILE A 121 -7.85 5.91 1.44
N ARG A 122 -7.55 7.19 1.64
CA ARG A 122 -7.99 8.27 0.76
C ARG A 122 -6.96 8.50 -0.32
N ARG A 123 -7.42 8.66 -1.55
CA ARG A 123 -6.59 9.05 -2.68
C ARG A 123 -6.83 10.51 -3.00
N HIS A 124 -5.76 11.27 -3.06
CA HIS A 124 -5.77 12.68 -3.47
C HIS A 124 -5.02 12.83 -4.79
N GLN A 125 -5.53 13.68 -5.66
CA GLN A 125 -4.86 14.06 -6.90
C GLN A 125 -4.89 15.59 -6.99
N VAL A 126 -3.72 16.18 -6.98
CA VAL A 126 -3.53 17.64 -6.96
C VAL A 126 -2.50 18.05 -8.02
N PRO A 127 -2.43 19.34 -8.41
CA PRO A 127 -1.31 19.85 -9.19
C PRO A 127 0.03 19.48 -8.51
N THR A 128 1.03 19.13 -9.31
CA THR A 128 2.31 18.65 -8.75
C THR A 128 2.99 19.70 -7.87
N ASP A 129 2.88 20.98 -8.21
CA ASP A 129 3.43 22.06 -7.38
C ASP A 129 2.76 22.16 -6.00
N GLU A 130 1.47 21.85 -5.91
CA GLU A 130 0.76 21.76 -4.63
C GLU A 130 1.23 20.54 -3.83
N ALA A 131 1.37 19.38 -4.47
CA ALA A 131 1.92 18.20 -3.81
C ALA A 131 3.33 18.47 -3.26
N ILE A 132 4.20 19.14 -4.01
CA ILE A 132 5.55 19.49 -3.57
C ILE A 132 5.48 20.31 -2.28
N ARG A 133 4.64 21.36 -2.21
CA ARG A 133 4.48 22.19 -1.00
C ARG A 133 4.00 21.35 0.19
N ILE A 134 2.98 20.49 -0.01
CA ILE A 134 2.47 19.59 1.04
C ILE A 134 3.61 18.73 1.61
N PHE A 135 4.43 18.12 0.75
CA PHE A 135 5.54 17.27 1.21
C PHE A 135 6.69 18.08 1.84
N GLU A 136 6.93 19.32 1.41
CA GLU A 136 7.91 20.23 2.03
C GLU A 136 7.45 20.64 3.42
N ASP A 137 6.19 21.04 3.58
CA ASP A 137 5.59 21.44 4.87
C ASP A 137 5.61 20.28 5.89
N LEU A 138 5.49 19.04 5.43
CA LEU A 138 5.64 17.82 6.24
C LEU A 138 7.10 17.42 6.50
N GLY A 139 8.07 18.17 5.97
CA GLY A 139 9.50 17.85 6.12
C GLY A 139 10.01 16.75 5.20
N TYR A 140 9.23 16.23 4.27
CA TYR A 140 9.59 15.13 3.36
C TYR A 140 10.39 15.63 2.14
N LYS A 141 11.53 16.29 2.39
CA LYS A 141 12.36 16.95 1.37
C LYS A 141 12.76 16.05 0.21
N SER A 142 13.11 14.78 0.48
CA SER A 142 13.48 13.81 -0.56
C SER A 142 12.33 13.50 -1.51
N LYS A 143 11.11 13.40 -0.98
CA LYS A 143 9.90 13.16 -1.78
C LYS A 143 9.52 14.39 -2.60
N ALA A 144 9.59 15.57 -2.01
CA ALA A 144 9.38 16.83 -2.72
C ALA A 144 10.39 16.99 -3.88
N MET A 145 11.66 16.68 -3.64
CA MET A 145 12.69 16.71 -4.69
C MET A 145 12.40 15.67 -5.79
N LEU A 146 11.99 14.45 -5.45
CA LEU A 146 11.57 13.44 -6.42
C LEU A 146 10.42 13.97 -7.30
N LEU A 147 9.40 14.58 -6.71
CA LEU A 147 8.26 15.12 -7.46
C LEU A 147 8.67 16.21 -8.45
N ARG A 148 9.65 17.07 -8.11
CA ARG A 148 10.19 18.09 -9.01
C ARG A 148 10.80 17.50 -10.29
N THR A 149 11.32 16.26 -10.23
CA THR A 149 11.95 15.58 -11.37
C THR A 149 10.98 14.79 -12.24
N THR A 150 9.73 14.59 -11.81
CA THR A 150 8.78 13.72 -12.54
C THR A 150 8.23 14.32 -13.83
N GLY A 151 8.23 15.63 -13.96
CA GLY A 151 7.64 16.35 -15.11
C GLY A 151 6.12 16.17 -15.25
N LYS A 152 5.44 15.65 -14.24
CA LYS A 152 3.98 15.44 -14.26
C LYS A 152 3.24 16.71 -13.87
N LEU A 153 2.10 16.97 -14.53
CA LEU A 153 1.21 18.08 -14.18
C LEU A 153 0.45 17.81 -12.88
N TYR A 154 0.08 16.55 -12.63
CA TYR A 154 -0.66 16.13 -11.45
C TYR A 154 0.05 15.01 -10.72
N THR A 155 0.03 15.07 -9.40
CA THR A 155 0.57 14.05 -8.49
C THR A 155 -0.56 13.42 -7.70
N THR A 156 -0.49 12.10 -7.55
CA THR A 156 -1.38 11.35 -6.67
C THR A 156 -0.63 10.95 -5.41
N TYR A 157 -1.22 11.21 -4.24
CA TYR A 157 -0.74 10.72 -2.95
C TYR A 157 -1.90 10.08 -2.17
N TYR A 158 -1.56 9.39 -1.11
CA TYR A 158 -2.51 8.67 -0.27
C TYR A 158 -2.44 9.16 1.18
N ASP A 159 -3.58 9.05 1.87
CA ASP A 159 -3.77 9.50 3.25
C ASP A 159 -4.50 8.43 4.07
N ILE A 160 -3.97 8.15 5.26
CA ILE A 160 -4.65 7.41 6.32
C ILE A 160 -4.60 8.25 7.59
N GLU A 161 -5.72 8.85 7.99
CA GLU A 161 -5.82 9.66 9.23
C GLU A 161 -4.73 10.75 9.33
N GLY A 162 -4.49 11.47 8.25
CA GLY A 162 -3.51 12.55 8.20
C GLY A 162 -2.06 12.11 7.96
N PHE A 163 -1.75 10.83 8.01
CA PHE A 163 -0.47 10.33 7.54
C PHE A 163 -0.49 10.22 6.02
N ILE A 164 0.34 11.02 5.37
CA ILE A 164 0.37 11.16 3.91
C ILE A 164 1.65 10.55 3.35
N ASP A 165 1.54 9.81 2.25
CA ASP A 165 2.70 9.35 1.49
C ASP A 165 2.43 9.23 -0.01
N TYR A 166 3.51 9.22 -0.79
CA TYR A 166 3.51 9.11 -2.24
C TYR A 166 3.88 7.69 -2.67
N PHE A 167 2.98 7.03 -3.39
CA PHE A 167 3.24 5.73 -4.02
C PHE A 167 2.80 5.76 -5.48
N TYR A 168 3.63 5.19 -6.34
CA TYR A 168 3.27 5.05 -7.74
C TYR A 168 2.37 3.84 -7.97
N GLY A 169 1.15 4.09 -8.45
CA GLY A 169 0.17 3.06 -8.80
C GLY A 169 -1.03 3.01 -7.85
N THR A 170 -1.87 2.00 -8.05
CA THR A 170 -3.10 1.81 -7.27
C THR A 170 -2.80 1.21 -5.89
N MET A 171 -3.66 1.55 -4.92
CA MET A 171 -3.68 0.98 -3.56
C MET A 171 -5.09 0.50 -3.23
N LEU A 172 -5.22 -0.26 -2.15
CA LEU A 172 -6.51 -0.65 -1.58
C LEU A 172 -7.28 0.57 -1.08
N VAL A 173 -8.57 0.43 -0.86
CA VAL A 173 -9.42 1.53 -0.38
C VAL A 173 -9.63 1.52 1.14
N ASN A 174 -9.30 0.39 1.78
CA ASN A 174 -9.48 0.20 3.22
C ASN A 174 -8.42 -0.75 3.77
N THR A 175 -7.92 -0.48 4.99
CA THR A 175 -6.92 -1.33 5.64
C THR A 175 -7.44 -2.72 5.98
N ALA A 176 -8.75 -2.90 6.19
CA ALA A 176 -9.38 -4.22 6.42
C ALA A 176 -9.16 -5.22 5.26
N GLN A 177 -8.81 -4.74 4.07
CA GLN A 177 -8.49 -5.60 2.94
C GLN A 177 -7.11 -6.28 3.06
N LEU A 178 -6.29 -5.86 4.03
CA LEU A 178 -4.98 -6.47 4.34
C LEU A 178 -5.17 -7.67 5.30
N THR A 179 -5.68 -8.77 4.76
CA THR A 179 -6.07 -9.94 5.56
C THR A 179 -4.89 -10.78 6.07
N LEU A 180 -3.74 -10.67 5.43
CA LEU A 180 -2.56 -11.47 5.77
C LEU A 180 -1.27 -10.71 5.48
N PHE A 181 -0.38 -10.62 6.45
CA PHE A 181 1.00 -10.17 6.29
C PHE A 181 1.88 -10.77 7.39
N GLY A 182 3.18 -10.78 7.19
CA GLY A 182 4.14 -11.20 8.22
C GLY A 182 5.25 -10.17 8.35
N LEU A 183 5.79 -10.05 9.55
CA LEU A 183 7.00 -9.29 9.85
C LEU A 183 7.96 -10.18 10.61
N GLU A 184 9.20 -10.23 10.16
CA GLU A 184 10.26 -11.00 10.80
C GLU A 184 11.51 -10.13 10.90
N LYS A 185 12.28 -10.30 11.99
CA LYS A 185 13.61 -9.69 12.05
C LYS A 185 14.49 -10.29 10.97
N TYR A 186 15.17 -9.44 10.21
CA TYR A 186 16.05 -9.89 9.14
C TYR A 186 17.29 -8.99 9.08
N TYR A 187 18.48 -9.56 9.44
CA TYR A 187 19.73 -8.82 9.63
C TYR A 187 19.54 -7.57 10.51
N ASP A 188 19.93 -6.39 10.04
CA ASP A 188 19.81 -5.12 10.78
C ASP A 188 18.43 -4.45 10.62
N GLY A 189 17.57 -4.97 9.76
CA GLY A 189 16.21 -4.49 9.48
C GLY A 189 15.14 -5.53 9.75
N LEU A 190 14.08 -5.48 8.97
CA LEU A 190 12.99 -6.46 8.99
C LEU A 190 12.64 -6.95 7.58
N LEU A 191 12.03 -8.11 7.53
CA LEU A 191 11.43 -8.69 6.33
C LEU A 191 9.91 -8.55 6.41
N LEU A 192 9.33 -7.77 5.51
CA LEU A 192 7.88 -7.72 5.31
C LEU A 192 7.48 -8.85 4.35
N ARG A 193 6.70 -9.80 4.86
CA ARG A 193 6.20 -10.92 4.09
C ARG A 193 4.80 -10.62 3.55
N ILE A 194 4.56 -11.01 2.32
CA ILE A 194 3.30 -10.79 1.61
C ILE A 194 2.58 -12.12 1.34
N PRO A 195 1.26 -12.11 1.10
CA PRO A 195 0.52 -13.30 0.69
C PRO A 195 1.09 -13.92 -0.58
N SER A 196 1.08 -15.24 -0.65
CA SER A 196 1.37 -15.97 -1.88
C SER A 196 0.32 -15.65 -2.94
N ARG A 197 0.73 -15.43 -4.19
CA ARG A 197 -0.22 -15.23 -5.30
C ARG A 197 -0.95 -16.53 -5.70
N HIS A 198 -0.37 -17.68 -5.38
CA HIS A 198 -0.97 -18.98 -5.66
C HIS A 198 -2.02 -19.38 -4.61
N ASP A 199 -1.74 -19.01 -3.35
CA ASP A 199 -2.64 -19.22 -2.22
C ASP A 199 -2.57 -18.01 -1.28
N PRO A 200 -3.44 -17.01 -1.45
CA PRO A 200 -3.44 -15.80 -0.63
C PRO A 200 -3.78 -16.00 0.86
N THR A 201 -4.17 -17.21 1.24
CA THR A 201 -4.38 -17.56 2.65
C THR A 201 -3.07 -17.92 3.36
N GLN A 202 -1.97 -18.00 2.61
CA GLN A 202 -0.64 -18.33 3.13
C GLN A 202 0.37 -17.25 2.75
N LEU A 203 1.36 -17.04 3.61
CA LEU A 203 2.51 -16.20 3.28
C LEU A 203 3.40 -16.93 2.25
N GLY A 204 4.01 -16.17 1.36
CA GLY A 204 5.02 -16.70 0.46
C GLY A 204 6.12 -17.47 1.22
N ALA A 205 6.64 -18.54 0.66
CA ALA A 205 7.64 -19.39 1.30
C ALA A 205 8.91 -18.57 1.65
N LEU A 206 9.42 -18.75 2.86
CA LEU A 206 10.69 -18.14 3.28
C LEU A 206 11.84 -18.96 2.71
N VAL A 207 12.62 -18.34 1.83
CA VAL A 207 13.88 -18.91 1.32
C VAL A 207 15.01 -18.06 1.90
N ARG A 208 15.68 -18.52 2.95
CA ARG A 208 16.86 -17.83 3.48
C ARG A 208 17.94 -17.83 2.41
N GLN A 209 18.41 -16.65 2.07
CA GLN A 209 19.59 -16.49 1.23
C GLN A 209 20.78 -16.35 2.17
N ASP A 210 21.58 -17.38 2.27
CA ASP A 210 22.90 -17.29 2.91
C ASP A 210 23.77 -16.40 2.04
N LYS A 211 24.42 -15.42 2.70
CA LYS A 211 25.43 -14.57 2.05
C LYS A 211 26.73 -15.31 1.90
#